data_64d69c774d0894a388d28550a96a78a8
#
_entry.id   64d69c774d0894a388d28550a96a78a8
#
_cell.length_a   1.000
_cell.length_b   1.000
_cell.length_c   1.000
_cell.angle_alpha   90.00
_cell.angle_beta   90.00
_cell.angle_gamma   90.00
#
_symmetry.space_group_name_H-M   'P 1'
#
loop_
_entity.id
_entity.type
_entity.pdbx_description
1 polymer ?
#
loop_
_entity_poly.entity_id
_entity_poly.type
_entity_poly.pdbx_seq_one_letter_code
_entity_poly.pdbx_strand_id
1 'polypeptide(L)'
;MSKGENIIKKYLTKNKIDFVFQKMFNDCKYISTLRFDFYLPTYNILIEFDGIHHYKAFNYFGGEKTYNDTIIKDNIKNEYAKNNNIILHRLSYIDLDKNIVENKLKKILNSYYC
;
A
#
# COMPACT_ATOMS: atom_id res chain seq x y z
N MET A 1 7.96 7.48 8.03
CA MET A 1 7.89 6.56 6.86
C MET A 1 8.59 5.25 7.20
N SER A 2 7.97 4.12 6.89
CA SER A 2 8.59 2.82 7.14
C SER A 2 9.72 2.55 6.15
N LYS A 3 10.54 1.53 6.46
CA LYS A 3 11.63 1.12 5.57
C LYS A 3 11.09 0.65 4.21
N GLY A 4 9.99 -0.12 4.23
CA GLY A 4 9.37 -0.59 2.98
C GLY A 4 8.82 0.55 2.13
N GLU A 5 8.12 1.49 2.74
CA GLU A 5 7.63 2.68 2.04
C GLU A 5 8.77 3.50 1.46
N ASN A 6 9.88 3.62 2.19
CA ASN A 6 11.05 4.36 1.71
C ASN A 6 11.68 3.70 0.48
N ILE A 7 11.77 2.37 0.47
CA ILE A 7 12.27 1.64 -0.70
C ILE A 7 11.38 1.90 -1.93
N ILE A 8 10.08 1.83 -1.74
CA ILE A 8 9.11 2.07 -2.83
C ILE A 8 9.25 3.50 -3.35
N LYS A 9 9.27 4.48 -2.44
CA LYS A 9 9.40 5.89 -2.82
C LYS A 9 10.67 6.15 -3.63
N LYS A 10 11.80 5.60 -3.18
CA LYS A 10 13.08 5.76 -3.87
C LYS A 10 13.05 5.13 -5.26
N TYR A 11 12.47 3.95 -5.37
CA TYR A 11 12.34 3.27 -6.67
C TYR A 11 11.51 4.09 -7.65
N LEU A 12 10.34 4.57 -7.21
CA LEU A 12 9.46 5.37 -8.07
C LEU A 12 10.13 6.67 -8.50
N THR A 13 10.81 7.34 -7.57
CA THR A 13 11.53 8.58 -7.86
C THR A 13 12.66 8.34 -8.86
N LYS A 14 13.46 7.31 -8.63
CA LYS A 14 14.60 6.97 -9.50
C LYS A 14 14.14 6.67 -10.93
N ASN A 15 13.01 5.99 -11.08
CA ASN A 15 12.48 5.61 -12.38
C ASN A 15 11.53 6.65 -12.98
N LYS A 16 11.45 7.81 -12.37
CA LYS A 16 10.65 8.96 -12.85
C LYS A 16 9.17 8.60 -13.03
N ILE A 17 8.65 7.82 -12.09
CA ILE A 17 7.24 7.42 -12.07
C ILE A 17 6.50 8.38 -11.15
N ASP A 18 5.48 9.06 -11.65
CA ASP A 18 4.66 9.97 -10.87
C ASP A 18 3.86 9.20 -9.82
N PHE A 19 3.85 9.70 -8.59
CA PHE A 19 3.06 9.10 -7.51
C PHE A 19 2.58 10.17 -6.54
N VAL A 20 1.48 9.84 -5.86
CA VAL A 20 0.98 10.61 -4.71
C VAL A 20 1.17 9.76 -3.47
N PHE A 21 1.99 10.23 -2.52
CA PHE A 21 2.22 9.54 -1.26
C PHE A 21 1.08 9.86 -0.29
N GLN A 22 0.61 8.86 0.45
CA GLN A 22 -0.48 9.00 1.41
C GLN A 22 -1.76 9.53 0.74
N LYS A 23 -2.12 8.91 -0.38
CA LYS A 23 -3.31 9.31 -1.16
C LYS A 23 -4.59 9.06 -0.37
N MET A 24 -5.45 10.06 -0.30
CA MET A 24 -6.78 9.97 0.30
C MET A 24 -7.86 10.15 -0.77
N PHE A 25 -8.93 9.38 -0.62
CA PHE A 25 -10.17 9.58 -1.37
C PHE A 25 -11.26 9.95 -0.35
N ASN A 26 -11.99 11.02 -0.59
CA ASN A 26 -12.92 11.57 0.40
C ASN A 26 -14.01 10.58 0.83
N ASP A 27 -14.37 9.66 -0.03
CA ASP A 27 -15.40 8.66 0.22
C ASP A 27 -14.86 7.30 0.68
N CYS A 28 -13.56 7.18 0.93
CA CYS A 28 -12.95 5.98 1.48
C CYS A 28 -12.64 6.20 2.96
N LYS A 29 -13.55 5.74 3.82
CA LYS A 29 -13.52 6.03 5.26
C LYS A 29 -13.81 4.81 6.11
N TYR A 30 -13.22 4.82 7.32
CA TYR A 30 -13.70 4.00 8.44
C TYR A 30 -13.98 5.00 9.56
N ILE A 31 -13.49 5.39 10.48
CA ILE A 31 -13.80 6.48 11.43
C ILE A 31 -13.41 7.82 10.81
N SER A 32 -12.30 7.84 10.11
CA SER A 32 -11.82 8.99 9.34
C SER A 32 -11.40 8.53 7.97
N THR A 33 -11.05 9.49 7.10
CA THR A 33 -10.58 9.17 5.75
C THR A 33 -9.33 8.30 5.81
N LEU A 34 -9.34 7.20 5.07
CA LEU A 34 -8.21 6.28 5.00
C LEU A 34 -7.18 6.76 3.99
N ARG A 35 -5.92 6.37 4.20
CA ARG A 35 -4.80 6.74 3.34
C ARG A 35 -4.23 5.50 2.69
N PHE A 36 -3.95 5.62 1.39
CA PHE A 36 -3.20 4.61 0.65
C PHE A 36 -1.76 5.07 0.55
N ASP A 37 -0.81 4.15 0.69
CA ASP A 37 0.61 4.53 0.73
C ASP A 37 1.03 5.25 -0.54
N PHE A 38 0.70 4.70 -1.70
CA PHE A 38 1.08 5.29 -2.99
C PHE A 38 -0.06 5.13 -4.00
N TYR A 39 -0.34 6.21 -4.72
CA TYR A 39 -1.20 6.18 -5.90
C TYR A 39 -0.37 6.59 -7.11
N LEU A 40 -0.42 5.79 -8.17
CA LEU A 40 0.30 6.03 -9.41
C LEU A 40 -0.71 6.46 -10.47
N PRO A 41 -0.84 7.78 -10.73
CA PRO A 41 -1.90 8.29 -11.64
C PRO A 41 -1.79 7.75 -13.06
N THR A 42 -0.58 7.63 -13.59
CA THR A 42 -0.35 7.16 -14.97
C THR A 42 -0.94 5.77 -15.19
N TYR A 43 -0.88 4.91 -14.17
CA TYR A 43 -1.35 3.53 -14.25
C TYR A 43 -2.73 3.33 -13.62
N ASN A 44 -3.20 4.33 -12.88
CA ASN A 44 -4.42 4.22 -12.07
C ASN A 44 -4.39 3.01 -11.13
N ILE A 45 -3.30 2.87 -10.40
CA ILE A 45 -3.12 1.79 -9.43
C ILE A 45 -2.71 2.34 -8.08
N LEU A 46 -2.95 1.54 -7.04
CA LEU A 46 -2.55 1.81 -5.67
C LEU A 46 -1.52 0.78 -5.25
N ILE A 47 -0.56 1.20 -4.44
CA ILE A 47 0.45 0.32 -3.84
C ILE A 47 0.45 0.56 -2.34
N GLU A 48 0.34 -0.53 -1.58
CA GLU A 48 0.42 -0.53 -0.11
C GLU A 48 1.60 -1.38 0.32
N PHE A 49 2.30 -0.94 1.36
CA PHE A 49 3.29 -1.78 2.04
C PHE A 49 2.72 -2.20 3.38
N ASP A 50 2.43 -3.49 3.53
CA ASP A 50 1.82 -4.04 4.73
C ASP A 50 2.89 -4.41 5.75
N GLY A 51 2.95 -3.68 6.86
CA GLY A 51 3.86 -3.95 7.96
C GLY A 51 3.44 -5.18 8.78
N ILE A 52 4.27 -5.54 9.77
CA ILE A 52 4.06 -6.76 10.56
C ILE A 52 2.73 -6.75 11.33
N HIS A 53 2.27 -5.58 11.77
CA HIS A 53 1.01 -5.48 12.52
C HIS A 53 -0.24 -5.73 11.68
N HIS A 54 -0.12 -5.85 10.36
CA HIS A 54 -1.19 -6.34 9.51
C HIS A 54 -1.42 -7.85 9.66
N TYR A 55 -0.47 -8.56 10.27
CA TYR A 55 -0.49 -10.02 10.38
C TYR A 55 -0.50 -10.53 11.81
N LYS A 56 -0.08 -9.69 12.78
CA LYS A 56 0.06 -10.11 14.18
C LYS A 56 -0.40 -9.00 15.12
N ALA A 57 -1.00 -9.40 16.24
CA ALA A 57 -1.32 -8.49 17.33
C ALA A 57 -0.12 -8.39 18.29
N PHE A 58 0.32 -7.17 18.58
CA PHE A 58 1.38 -6.90 19.54
C PHE A 58 0.86 -5.98 20.63
N ASN A 59 1.10 -6.33 21.89
CA ASN A 59 0.58 -5.58 23.03
C ASN A 59 1.00 -4.11 23.01
N TYR A 60 2.24 -3.83 22.67
CA TYR A 60 2.75 -2.45 22.65
C TYR A 60 2.29 -1.65 21.43
N PHE A 61 1.57 -2.28 20.48
CA PHE A 61 0.94 -1.60 19.35
C PHE A 61 -0.58 -1.54 19.49
N GLY A 62 -1.12 -1.73 20.71
CA GLY A 62 -2.56 -1.75 20.93
C GLY A 62 -3.19 -3.14 20.88
N GLY A 63 -2.40 -4.21 20.70
CA GLY A 63 -2.85 -5.59 20.74
C GLY A 63 -3.90 -5.96 19.70
N GLU A 64 -4.89 -6.76 20.14
CA GLU A 64 -5.94 -7.28 19.24
C GLU A 64 -6.81 -6.18 18.65
N LYS A 65 -7.10 -5.14 19.41
CA LYS A 65 -7.94 -4.02 18.92
C LYS A 65 -7.30 -3.37 17.71
N THR A 66 -6.00 -3.06 17.77
CA THR A 66 -5.28 -2.45 16.65
C THR A 66 -5.22 -3.40 15.46
N TYR A 67 -5.00 -4.70 15.71
CA TYR A 67 -4.99 -5.70 14.66
C TYR A 67 -6.36 -5.80 13.96
N ASN A 68 -7.45 -5.85 14.74
CA ASN A 68 -8.80 -5.93 14.20
C ASN A 68 -9.17 -4.67 13.42
N ASP A 69 -8.81 -3.48 13.91
CA ASP A 69 -9.02 -2.22 13.19
C ASP A 69 -8.26 -2.21 11.86
N THR A 70 -7.04 -2.73 11.86
CA THR A 70 -6.24 -2.84 10.63
C THR A 70 -6.93 -3.74 9.60
N ILE A 71 -7.47 -4.89 10.03
CA ILE A 71 -8.21 -5.79 9.13
C ILE A 71 -9.43 -5.08 8.54
N ILE A 72 -10.20 -4.36 9.38
CA ILE A 72 -11.37 -3.62 8.91
C ILE A 72 -10.98 -2.58 7.87
N LYS A 73 -9.94 -1.80 8.15
CA LYS A 73 -9.44 -0.77 7.23
C LYS A 73 -8.96 -1.37 5.91
N ASP A 74 -8.25 -2.50 5.97
CA ASP A 74 -7.76 -3.19 4.78
C ASP A 74 -8.91 -3.67 3.91
N ASN A 75 -9.96 -4.22 4.53
CA ASN A 75 -11.14 -4.66 3.80
C ASN A 75 -11.87 -3.50 3.13
N ILE A 76 -11.99 -2.37 3.81
CA ILE A 76 -12.59 -1.16 3.24
C ILE A 76 -11.77 -0.67 2.05
N LYS A 77 -10.44 -0.64 2.18
CA LYS A 77 -9.55 -0.24 1.09
C LYS A 77 -9.66 -1.17 -0.12
N ASN A 78 -9.70 -2.48 0.13
CA ASN A 78 -9.84 -3.48 -0.95
C ASN A 78 -11.15 -3.30 -1.72
N GLU A 79 -12.25 -3.12 -0.99
CA GLU A 79 -13.57 -2.91 -1.60
C GLU A 79 -13.64 -1.57 -2.35
N TYR A 80 -13.06 -0.52 -1.78
CA TYR A 80 -13.03 0.79 -2.43
C TYR A 80 -12.30 0.72 -3.77
N ALA A 81 -11.12 0.13 -3.79
CA ALA A 81 -10.34 0.00 -5.01
C ALA A 81 -11.11 -0.80 -6.07
N LYS A 82 -11.68 -1.94 -5.66
CA LYS A 82 -12.47 -2.80 -6.54
C LYS A 82 -13.66 -2.04 -7.14
N ASN A 83 -14.42 -1.33 -6.30
CA ASN A 83 -15.62 -0.62 -6.73
C ASN A 83 -15.32 0.58 -7.63
N ASN A 84 -14.11 1.10 -7.59
CA ASN A 84 -13.67 2.24 -8.40
C ASN A 84 -12.75 1.84 -9.55
N ASN A 85 -12.63 0.54 -9.83
CA ASN A 85 -11.81 -0.01 -10.93
C ASN A 85 -10.34 0.39 -10.81
N ILE A 86 -9.84 0.47 -9.58
CA ILE A 86 -8.42 0.72 -9.29
C ILE A 86 -7.83 -0.59 -8.76
N ILE A 87 -6.70 -1.01 -9.32
CA ILE A 87 -6.04 -2.22 -8.83
C ILE A 87 -5.15 -1.83 -7.65
N LEU A 88 -5.34 -2.54 -6.53
CA LEU A 88 -4.54 -2.36 -5.32
C LEU A 88 -3.51 -3.48 -5.22
N HIS A 89 -2.24 -3.12 -5.28
CA HIS A 89 -1.12 -4.05 -5.11
C HIS A 89 -0.57 -3.92 -3.71
N ARG A 90 -0.38 -5.05 -3.03
CA ARG A 90 0.17 -5.08 -1.68
C ARG A 90 1.53 -5.75 -1.67
N LEU A 91 2.50 -5.09 -1.03
CA LEU A 91 3.81 -5.64 -0.73
C LEU A 91 3.88 -5.86 0.78
N SER A 92 4.55 -6.92 1.20
CA SER A 92 4.55 -7.35 2.60
C SER A 92 5.91 -7.15 3.25
N TYR A 93 5.93 -6.93 4.56
CA TYR A 93 7.16 -6.89 5.35
C TYR A 93 7.99 -8.18 5.22
N ILE A 94 7.34 -9.29 4.87
CA ILE A 94 8.03 -10.57 4.64
C ILE A 94 9.04 -10.43 3.50
N ASP A 95 8.74 -9.57 2.55
CA ASP A 95 9.61 -9.31 1.38
C ASP A 95 10.48 -8.06 1.58
N LEU A 96 10.77 -7.69 2.83
CA LEU A 96 11.51 -6.47 3.15
C LEU A 96 13.00 -6.63 2.84
N ASP A 97 13.28 -6.72 1.57
CA ASP A 97 14.62 -6.68 0.99
C ASP A 97 14.53 -5.77 -0.22
N LYS A 98 15.48 -4.85 -0.34
CA LYS A 98 15.45 -3.85 -1.40
C LYS A 98 15.32 -4.48 -2.78
N ASN A 99 16.07 -5.53 -3.06
CA ASN A 99 16.06 -6.18 -4.38
C ASN A 99 14.73 -6.88 -4.64
N ILE A 100 14.16 -7.53 -3.61
CA ILE A 100 12.86 -8.21 -3.75
C ILE A 100 11.75 -7.19 -4.00
N VAL A 101 11.71 -6.11 -3.22
CA VAL A 101 10.70 -5.05 -3.38
C VAL A 101 10.81 -4.43 -4.76
N GLU A 102 12.02 -4.07 -5.20
CA GLU A 102 12.23 -3.46 -6.51
C GLU A 102 11.83 -4.41 -7.64
N ASN A 103 12.14 -5.70 -7.53
CA ASN A 103 11.75 -6.69 -8.54
C ASN A 103 10.24 -6.86 -8.62
N LYS A 104 9.55 -6.86 -7.47
CA LYS A 104 8.09 -6.91 -7.46
C LYS A 104 7.46 -5.68 -8.09
N LEU A 105 7.98 -4.49 -7.78
CA LEU A 105 7.53 -3.25 -8.41
C LEU A 105 7.73 -3.27 -9.92
N LYS A 106 8.89 -3.73 -10.36
CA LYS A 106 9.18 -3.86 -11.78
C LYS A 106 8.18 -4.78 -12.48
N LYS A 107 7.86 -5.91 -11.88
CA LYS A 107 6.87 -6.84 -12.44
C LYS A 107 5.48 -6.21 -12.49
N ILE A 108 5.07 -5.52 -11.43
CA ILE A 108 3.79 -4.82 -11.40
C ILE A 108 3.71 -3.82 -12.53
N LEU A 109 4.71 -2.95 -12.67
CA LEU A 109 4.69 -1.88 -13.66
C LEU A 109 4.79 -2.43 -15.09
N ASN A 110 5.60 -3.47 -15.30
CA ASN A 110 5.72 -4.09 -16.62
C ASN A 110 4.42 -4.74 -17.08
N SER A 111 3.54 -5.15 -16.16
CA SER A 111 2.25 -5.76 -16.54
C SER A 111 1.30 -4.76 -17.21
N TYR A 112 1.57 -3.46 -17.13
CA TYR A 112 0.75 -2.40 -17.74
C TYR A 112 1.31 -1.92 -19.09
N TYR A 113 2.42 -2.48 -19.55
CA TYR A 113 2.94 -2.23 -20.89
C TYR A 113 2.42 -3.32 -21.82
N CYS A 114 1.96 -2.91 -22.97
CA CYS A 114 1.53 -3.83 -24.02
C CYS A 114 2.68 -4.25 -24.90
#